data_07fa32ae6f0e689b2062c2494a23b5ac
#
_entry.id   07fa32ae6f0e689b2062c2494a23b5ac
#
_cell.length_a   1.000
_cell.length_b   1.000
_cell.length_c   1.000
_cell.angle_alpha   90.00
_cell.angle_beta   90.00
_cell.angle_gamma   90.00
#
_symmetry.space_group_name_H-M   'P 1'
#
loop_
_entity.id
_entity.type
_entity.pdbx_description
1 polymer ?
#
loop_
_entity_poly.entity_id
_entity_poly.type
_entity_poly.pdbx_seq_one_letter_code
_entity_poly.pdbx_strand_id
1 'polypeptide(L)'
;MLLAAAAMLSFTSCSSEDHEDILGNWIWGSGTVDPEPEPEPEPTDANPNIVEAGWVNVTDQFEGIPEYLNVYKKDKTSDGDAAVAYIAVADASKAKFEVASDMKIDANGNSTSENVYTPTEFFNNNDKPAVVINGGLFFWSDGKYYSQSSLYKDGQMLSVNQTYWTTDWANFWYPTLGFFFQDKDGNFHAQWSYYNWTGKDCLYDEPRKCDPDVYDTEAPAASSVVLNDGTYVKNGIGGVGVLVHDGIQVNTWQYEMMDVSGDSNQPRTAVGFAKKTNRIVFFVCEGREATAGVHGMTLDEVSNQLAAIGCTEAMALDGGGSSCMLINGKETIKPCNDGNAQRATIDACFIR
;
A
#
# COMPACT_ATOMS: atom_id res chain seq x y z
N MET A 1 -46.75 -18.03 18.58
CA MET A 1 -48.12 -17.47 18.49
C MET A 1 -48.04 -16.11 17.79
N LEU A 2 -48.66 -16.05 16.63
CA LEU A 2 -49.30 -14.97 15.87
C LEU A 2 -48.36 -13.82 15.37
N LEU A 3 -48.53 -13.30 14.21
CA LEU A 3 -49.14 -13.66 12.89
C LEU A 3 -48.69 -12.58 11.92
N ALA A 4 -48.44 -12.96 10.70
CA ALA A 4 -48.15 -12.10 9.56
C ALA A 4 -49.38 -11.29 9.14
N ALA A 5 -49.17 -10.14 8.53
CA ALA A 5 -50.18 -9.50 7.69
C ALA A 5 -49.52 -8.93 6.42
N ALA A 6 -49.80 -9.61 5.30
CA ALA A 6 -49.58 -9.13 3.96
C ALA A 6 -50.78 -8.30 3.54
N ALA A 7 -50.54 -7.12 2.97
CA ALA A 7 -51.58 -6.32 2.31
C ALA A 7 -51.40 -6.39 0.79
N MET A 8 -52.31 -7.10 0.13
CA MET A 8 -52.54 -7.06 -1.31
C MET A 8 -53.43 -5.86 -1.62
N LEU A 9 -53.05 -5.02 -2.54
CA LEU A 9 -53.90 -4.02 -3.19
C LEU A 9 -54.32 -4.57 -4.56
N SER A 10 -55.60 -4.88 -4.68
CA SER A 10 -56.28 -5.26 -5.90
C SER A 10 -56.73 -4.01 -6.66
N PHE A 11 -56.39 -3.94 -7.94
CA PHE A 11 -57.02 -2.99 -8.86
C PHE A 11 -58.28 -3.56 -9.45
N THR A 12 -59.40 -2.90 -9.22
CA THR A 12 -60.68 -3.17 -9.89
C THR A 12 -60.80 -2.33 -11.14
N SER A 13 -61.06 -3.02 -12.23
CA SER A 13 -61.53 -2.51 -13.51
C SER A 13 -62.93 -1.97 -13.39
N CYS A 14 -63.22 -0.83 -14.00
CA CYS A 14 -64.58 -0.46 -14.40
C CYS A 14 -64.60 -0.13 -15.89
N SER A 15 -65.51 -0.79 -16.56
CA SER A 15 -65.80 -0.74 -17.98
C SER A 15 -66.90 0.31 -18.30
N SER A 16 -66.86 0.77 -19.55
CA SER A 16 -67.90 1.20 -20.48
C SER A 16 -68.65 2.50 -20.21
N GLU A 17 -68.71 3.40 -21.20
CA GLU A 17 -69.83 3.54 -22.12
C GLU A 17 -69.52 4.47 -23.29
N ASP A 18 -70.13 4.17 -24.42
CA ASP A 18 -70.00 4.76 -25.74
C ASP A 18 -70.42 6.21 -25.84
N HIS A 19 -69.74 6.99 -26.70
CA HIS A 19 -70.36 8.00 -27.51
C HIS A 19 -69.66 8.12 -28.85
N GLU A 20 -70.43 7.87 -29.91
CA GLU A 20 -70.09 8.07 -31.32
C GLU A 20 -70.06 9.58 -31.72
N ASP A 21 -69.25 9.75 -32.74
CA ASP A 21 -69.27 10.80 -33.77
C ASP A 21 -68.98 12.27 -33.44
N ILE A 22 -67.91 12.74 -34.09
CA ILE A 22 -68.01 13.74 -35.17
C ILE A 22 -66.66 13.89 -35.90
N LEU A 23 -66.73 13.80 -37.23
CA LEU A 23 -65.78 14.00 -38.28
C LEU A 23 -64.66 15.04 -38.07
N GLY A 24 -63.41 14.65 -38.43
CA GLY A 24 -62.34 15.58 -38.70
C GLY A 24 -61.09 14.88 -39.17
N ASN A 25 -60.95 14.65 -40.44
CA ASN A 25 -59.69 14.21 -41.08
C ASN A 25 -58.57 15.20 -40.78
N TRP A 26 -57.66 14.85 -39.88
CA TRP A 26 -56.33 15.42 -39.81
C TRP A 26 -55.33 14.31 -40.07
N ILE A 27 -54.68 14.37 -41.25
CA ILE A 27 -53.53 13.59 -41.60
C ILE A 27 -52.38 14.11 -40.75
N TRP A 28 -52.08 13.44 -39.65
CA TRP A 28 -50.81 13.62 -38.96
C TRP A 28 -49.81 12.70 -39.66
N GLY A 29 -48.78 13.32 -40.24
CA GLY A 29 -47.66 12.60 -40.76
C GLY A 29 -47.07 11.69 -39.66
N SER A 30 -46.85 10.43 -39.98
CA SER A 30 -46.10 9.48 -39.19
C SER A 30 -44.65 9.97 -39.14
N GLY A 31 -44.37 10.95 -38.30
CA GLY A 31 -43.02 11.22 -37.88
C GLY A 31 -42.63 10.06 -36.94
N THR A 32 -41.86 9.12 -37.44
CA THR A 32 -41.08 8.22 -36.59
C THR A 32 -40.15 9.14 -35.80
N VAL A 33 -40.47 9.39 -34.53
CA VAL A 33 -39.52 9.96 -33.60
C VAL A 33 -38.44 8.85 -33.46
N ASP A 34 -37.28 9.08 -34.05
CA ASP A 34 -36.14 8.22 -33.78
C ASP A 34 -35.98 8.17 -32.25
N PRO A 35 -35.84 6.98 -31.65
CA PRO A 35 -35.60 6.88 -30.21
C PRO A 35 -34.34 7.71 -29.94
N GLU A 36 -34.44 8.58 -28.92
CA GLU A 36 -33.28 9.29 -28.40
C GLU A 36 -32.18 8.26 -28.14
N PRO A 37 -30.95 8.45 -28.66
CA PRO A 37 -29.90 7.48 -28.48
C PRO A 37 -29.74 7.19 -26.99
N GLU A 38 -29.78 5.93 -26.61
CA GLU A 38 -29.46 5.53 -25.22
C GLU A 38 -28.12 6.19 -24.85
N PRO A 39 -28.04 6.83 -23.66
CA PRO A 39 -26.79 7.44 -23.23
C PRO A 39 -25.70 6.37 -23.28
N GLU A 40 -24.60 6.67 -23.95
CA GLU A 40 -23.44 5.77 -23.95
C GLU A 40 -23.09 5.46 -22.48
N PRO A 41 -22.86 4.18 -22.15
CA PRO A 41 -22.48 3.81 -20.79
C PRO A 41 -21.24 4.62 -20.41
N GLU A 42 -21.30 5.31 -19.28
CA GLU A 42 -20.14 6.03 -18.75
C GLU A 42 -18.93 5.09 -18.70
N PRO A 43 -17.73 5.54 -19.09
CA PRO A 43 -16.56 4.68 -19.11
C PRO A 43 -16.33 4.13 -17.70
N THR A 44 -16.42 2.82 -17.54
CA THR A 44 -16.17 2.14 -16.29
C THR A 44 -14.71 2.34 -15.90
N ASP A 45 -14.43 2.74 -14.65
CA ASP A 45 -13.07 2.86 -14.14
C ASP A 45 -12.28 1.54 -14.32
N ALA A 46 -10.98 1.65 -14.60
CA ALA A 46 -10.11 0.48 -14.79
C ALA A 46 -10.01 -0.43 -13.54
N ASN A 47 -10.33 0.11 -12.36
CA ASN A 47 -10.32 -0.59 -11.09
C ASN A 47 -11.59 -0.23 -10.27
N PRO A 48 -12.78 -0.74 -10.68
CA PRO A 48 -14.06 -0.35 -10.09
C PRO A 48 -14.16 -0.63 -8.59
N ASN A 49 -13.52 -1.69 -8.09
CA ASN A 49 -13.46 -2.01 -6.68
C ASN A 49 -12.79 -0.93 -5.83
N ILE A 50 -11.86 -0.17 -6.41
CA ILE A 50 -11.17 0.95 -5.74
C ILE A 50 -12.14 2.13 -5.59
N VAL A 51 -12.90 2.43 -6.64
CA VAL A 51 -13.93 3.47 -6.62
C VAL A 51 -15.06 3.10 -5.64
N GLU A 52 -15.50 1.84 -5.63
CA GLU A 52 -16.48 1.32 -4.68
C GLU A 52 -15.99 1.43 -3.22
N ALA A 53 -14.69 1.30 -2.97
CA ALA A 53 -14.07 1.54 -1.66
C ALA A 53 -13.95 3.04 -1.30
N GLY A 54 -14.50 3.94 -2.11
CA GLY A 54 -14.58 5.38 -1.86
C GLY A 54 -13.33 6.18 -2.25
N TRP A 55 -12.48 5.64 -3.12
CA TRP A 55 -11.35 6.35 -3.72
C TRP A 55 -11.80 7.04 -5.02
N VAL A 56 -11.29 8.23 -5.27
CA VAL A 56 -11.56 9.01 -6.48
C VAL A 56 -10.39 8.88 -7.43
N ASN A 57 -10.65 8.51 -8.68
CA ASN A 57 -9.64 8.49 -9.72
C ASN A 57 -9.18 9.92 -10.05
N VAL A 58 -7.88 10.17 -9.92
CA VAL A 58 -7.24 11.47 -10.18
C VAL A 58 -6.06 11.32 -11.16
N THR A 59 -6.07 10.25 -11.94
CA THR A 59 -5.01 9.90 -12.91
C THR A 59 -4.73 11.04 -13.88
N ASP A 60 -5.77 11.75 -14.32
CA ASP A 60 -5.73 12.90 -15.22
C ASP A 60 -4.99 14.12 -14.67
N GLN A 61 -4.75 14.17 -13.34
CA GLN A 61 -3.97 15.23 -12.70
C GLN A 61 -2.46 15.04 -12.85
N PHE A 62 -2.03 13.90 -13.41
CA PHE A 62 -0.63 13.52 -13.57
C PHE A 62 -0.31 13.27 -15.05
N GLU A 63 0.44 14.17 -15.64
CA GLU A 63 0.84 14.07 -17.05
C GLU A 63 2.00 13.09 -17.25
N GLY A 64 2.04 12.45 -18.41
CA GLY A 64 3.17 11.62 -18.86
C GLY A 64 3.35 10.30 -18.09
N ILE A 65 2.32 9.83 -17.38
CA ILE A 65 2.34 8.52 -16.73
C ILE A 65 1.96 7.40 -17.71
N PRO A 66 2.48 6.17 -17.50
CA PRO A 66 2.13 5.03 -18.36
C PRO A 66 0.65 4.64 -18.24
N GLU A 67 0.06 4.10 -19.32
CA GLU A 67 -1.34 3.62 -19.34
C GLU A 67 -1.64 2.49 -18.33
N TYR A 68 -0.62 1.76 -17.88
CA TYR A 68 -0.79 0.71 -16.88
C TYR A 68 -0.88 1.23 -15.44
N LEU A 69 -0.71 2.54 -15.21
CA LEU A 69 -0.72 3.21 -13.91
C LEU A 69 -1.96 4.07 -13.75
N ASN A 70 -2.70 3.86 -12.68
CA ASN A 70 -3.77 4.73 -12.24
C ASN A 70 -3.47 5.31 -10.85
N VAL A 71 -3.91 6.52 -10.61
CA VAL A 71 -3.72 7.23 -9.33
C VAL A 71 -5.08 7.57 -8.75
N TYR A 72 -5.26 7.25 -7.47
CA TYR A 72 -6.50 7.55 -6.75
C TYR A 72 -6.20 8.36 -5.49
N LYS A 73 -7.18 9.16 -5.09
CA LYS A 73 -7.13 10.01 -3.90
C LYS A 73 -8.31 9.72 -2.98
N LYS A 74 -8.08 9.86 -1.68
CA LYS A 74 -9.13 9.78 -0.65
C LYS A 74 -8.98 10.95 0.32
N ASP A 75 -10.09 11.62 0.61
CA ASP A 75 -10.14 12.83 1.45
C ASP A 75 -10.71 12.57 2.85
N LYS A 76 -11.02 11.30 3.17
CA LYS A 76 -11.56 10.89 4.48
C LYS A 76 -11.01 9.53 4.91
N THR A 77 -10.83 9.36 6.21
CA THR A 77 -10.61 8.05 6.85
C THR A 77 -11.89 7.22 6.87
N SER A 78 -11.82 5.97 7.32
CA SER A 78 -13.00 5.11 7.52
C SER A 78 -13.97 5.69 8.57
N ASP A 79 -13.45 6.41 9.56
CA ASP A 79 -14.25 7.08 10.61
C ASP A 79 -14.82 8.43 10.15
N GLY A 80 -14.45 8.90 8.94
CA GLY A 80 -14.93 10.13 8.36
C GLY A 80 -14.11 11.37 8.66
N ASP A 81 -12.98 11.25 9.36
CA ASP A 81 -12.04 12.34 9.60
C ASP A 81 -11.37 12.80 8.31
N ALA A 82 -10.92 14.05 8.30
CA ALA A 82 -10.22 14.60 7.14
C ALA A 82 -8.92 13.84 6.88
N ALA A 83 -8.71 13.44 5.63
CA ALA A 83 -7.52 12.75 5.17
C ALA A 83 -7.01 13.35 3.87
N VAL A 84 -5.71 13.20 3.62
CA VAL A 84 -5.11 13.36 2.29
C VAL A 84 -4.31 12.10 2.05
N ALA A 85 -4.90 11.16 1.32
CA ALA A 85 -4.28 9.89 1.01
C ALA A 85 -4.29 9.64 -0.50
N TYR A 86 -3.23 9.01 -1.00
CA TYR A 86 -3.10 8.62 -2.40
C TYR A 86 -2.69 7.15 -2.51
N ILE A 87 -3.18 6.50 -3.54
CA ILE A 87 -2.66 5.22 -4.00
C ILE A 87 -2.27 5.30 -5.48
N ALA A 88 -1.14 4.68 -5.81
CA ALA A 88 -0.71 4.41 -7.17
C ALA A 88 -0.93 2.92 -7.44
N VAL A 89 -1.69 2.59 -8.47
CA VAL A 89 -2.14 1.23 -8.80
C VAL A 89 -1.67 0.86 -10.18
N ALA A 90 -0.79 -0.12 -10.29
CA ALA A 90 -0.17 -0.52 -11.55
C ALA A 90 -0.44 -1.98 -11.91
N ASP A 91 -0.68 -2.24 -13.19
CA ASP A 91 -0.80 -3.60 -13.74
C ASP A 91 0.55 -4.33 -13.65
N ALA A 92 0.67 -5.32 -12.79
CA ALA A 92 1.91 -6.05 -12.55
C ALA A 92 2.41 -6.85 -13.77
N SER A 93 1.56 -7.08 -14.77
CA SER A 93 1.99 -7.71 -16.04
C SER A 93 2.78 -6.74 -16.94
N LYS A 94 2.68 -5.44 -16.71
CA LYS A 94 3.30 -4.38 -17.52
C LYS A 94 4.31 -3.56 -16.73
N ALA A 95 4.03 -3.37 -15.44
CA ALA A 95 4.87 -2.62 -14.53
C ALA A 95 5.98 -3.49 -13.91
N LYS A 96 7.05 -2.84 -13.47
CA LYS A 96 8.11 -3.47 -12.69
C LYS A 96 8.14 -2.87 -11.29
N PHE A 97 8.20 -3.74 -10.27
CA PHE A 97 8.52 -3.36 -8.91
C PHE A 97 10.05 -3.38 -8.74
N GLU A 98 10.62 -2.27 -8.36
CA GLU A 98 12.07 -2.12 -8.14
C GLU A 98 12.35 -1.41 -6.81
N VAL A 99 13.55 -1.59 -6.30
CA VAL A 99 14.08 -0.88 -5.14
C VAL A 99 15.39 -0.18 -5.49
N ALA A 100 15.69 0.92 -4.81
CA ALA A 100 16.95 1.63 -4.97
C ALA A 100 17.57 1.96 -3.63
N SER A 101 18.89 1.78 -3.52
CA SER A 101 19.68 2.11 -2.33
C SER A 101 21.17 2.05 -2.67
N ASP A 102 21.97 2.80 -1.89
CA ASP A 102 23.43 2.69 -1.83
C ASP A 102 23.91 1.82 -0.64
N MET A 103 22.97 1.12 0.02
CA MET A 103 23.28 0.26 1.17
C MET A 103 24.22 -0.86 0.79
N LYS A 104 25.12 -1.19 1.72
CA LYS A 104 26.04 -2.31 1.62
C LYS A 104 26.18 -2.98 2.96
N ILE A 105 26.41 -4.29 2.95
CA ILE A 105 26.76 -5.05 4.13
C ILE A 105 28.27 -4.96 4.30
N ASP A 106 28.73 -4.36 5.41
CA ASP A 106 30.14 -4.17 5.72
C ASP A 106 30.78 -5.50 6.21
N ALA A 107 32.11 -5.47 6.47
CA ALA A 107 32.86 -6.64 6.92
C ALA A 107 32.42 -7.15 8.31
N ASN A 108 31.69 -6.36 9.08
CA ASN A 108 31.13 -6.70 10.39
C ASN A 108 29.69 -7.22 10.30
N GLY A 109 29.12 -7.26 9.09
CA GLY A 109 27.73 -7.66 8.85
C GLY A 109 26.69 -6.55 9.04
N ASN A 110 27.12 -5.30 9.21
CA ASN A 110 26.20 -4.17 9.36
C ASN A 110 25.76 -3.65 7.99
N SER A 111 24.48 -3.35 7.86
CA SER A 111 23.88 -2.71 6.68
C SER A 111 24.04 -1.20 6.78
N THR A 112 24.96 -0.61 6.03
CA THR A 112 25.33 0.80 6.14
C THR A 112 25.37 1.53 4.79
N SER A 113 25.12 2.84 4.82
CA SER A 113 25.35 3.77 3.72
C SER A 113 25.96 5.09 4.23
N GLU A 114 26.78 5.73 3.42
CA GLU A 114 27.24 7.11 3.65
C GLU A 114 26.26 8.12 3.03
N ASN A 115 25.37 7.67 2.17
CA ASN A 115 24.45 8.51 1.39
C ASN A 115 23.01 8.27 1.78
N VAL A 116 22.23 9.33 1.69
CA VAL A 116 20.76 9.34 1.70
C VAL A 116 20.27 10.24 0.59
N TYR A 117 19.08 9.98 0.08
CA TYR A 117 18.50 10.73 -1.02
C TYR A 117 17.04 11.06 -0.72
N THR A 118 16.61 12.25 -1.09
CA THR A 118 15.19 12.58 -1.13
C THR A 118 14.49 11.78 -2.22
N PRO A 119 13.16 11.54 -2.13
CA PRO A 119 12.41 10.93 -3.21
C PRO A 119 12.62 11.61 -4.58
N THR A 120 12.77 12.93 -4.63
CA THR A 120 13.11 13.66 -5.86
C THR A 120 14.50 13.31 -6.39
N GLU A 121 15.51 13.14 -5.53
CA GLU A 121 16.84 12.69 -5.94
C GLU A 121 16.80 11.23 -6.40
N PHE A 122 16.07 10.35 -5.70
CA PHE A 122 15.84 8.97 -6.19
C PHE A 122 15.19 8.96 -7.58
N PHE A 123 14.16 9.78 -7.81
CA PHE A 123 13.53 9.92 -9.12
C PHE A 123 14.53 10.34 -10.20
N ASN A 124 15.34 11.39 -9.93
CA ASN A 124 16.26 11.92 -10.93
C ASN A 124 17.46 10.99 -11.21
N ASN A 125 17.93 10.28 -10.18
CA ASN A 125 19.13 9.42 -10.27
C ASN A 125 18.81 8.01 -10.82
N ASN A 126 17.51 7.63 -10.97
CA ASN A 126 17.09 6.30 -11.38
C ASN A 126 16.18 6.32 -12.63
N ASP A 127 16.57 7.05 -13.69
CA ASP A 127 15.87 7.10 -14.98
C ASP A 127 14.36 7.42 -14.89
N LYS A 128 13.98 8.25 -13.90
CA LYS A 128 12.62 8.80 -13.72
C LYS A 128 11.52 7.73 -13.71
N PRO A 129 11.48 6.85 -12.70
CA PRO A 129 10.41 5.86 -12.57
C PRO A 129 9.03 6.52 -12.46
N ALA A 130 7.98 5.83 -12.91
CA ALA A 130 6.62 6.38 -12.91
C ALA A 130 6.14 6.73 -11.50
N VAL A 131 6.52 5.92 -10.49
CA VAL A 131 6.21 6.16 -9.08
C VAL A 131 7.46 5.96 -8.24
N VAL A 132 7.66 6.83 -7.25
CA VAL A 132 8.67 6.71 -6.18
C VAL A 132 7.98 6.86 -4.84
N ILE A 133 8.26 5.96 -3.89
CA ILE A 133 7.93 6.11 -2.48
C ILE A 133 9.18 5.89 -1.62
N ASN A 134 9.22 6.43 -0.41
CA ASN A 134 10.25 6.12 0.57
C ASN A 134 10.23 4.64 0.95
N GLY A 135 11.32 4.15 1.49
CA GLY A 135 11.47 2.75 1.88
C GLY A 135 11.37 2.46 3.37
N GLY A 136 12.29 1.61 3.88
CA GLY A 136 12.29 1.06 5.23
C GLY A 136 12.86 1.99 6.29
N LEU A 137 12.87 1.51 7.55
CA LEU A 137 13.39 2.25 8.69
C LEU A 137 14.92 2.30 8.69
N PHE A 138 15.44 3.43 9.17
CA PHE A 138 16.88 3.66 9.29
C PHE A 138 17.19 4.60 10.45
N PHE A 139 18.47 4.61 10.86
CA PHE A 139 18.97 5.55 11.84
C PHE A 139 20.40 6.00 11.49
N TRP A 140 20.83 7.10 12.09
CA TRP A 140 22.17 7.64 11.96
C TRP A 140 22.99 7.33 13.21
N SER A 141 24.19 6.78 13.04
CA SER A 141 25.18 6.59 14.10
C SER A 141 26.60 6.62 13.50
N ASP A 142 27.57 7.13 14.27
CA ASP A 142 29.00 7.08 13.96
C ASP A 142 29.39 7.50 12.53
N GLY A 143 28.69 8.52 12.01
CA GLY A 143 28.99 9.06 10.67
C GLY A 143 28.40 8.27 9.52
N LYS A 144 27.49 7.32 9.77
CA LYS A 144 26.82 6.49 8.76
C LYS A 144 25.35 6.33 9.04
N TYR A 145 24.60 5.97 8.01
CA TYR A 145 23.22 5.52 8.09
C TYR A 145 23.17 4.00 8.16
N TYR A 146 22.33 3.47 9.05
CA TYR A 146 22.13 2.05 9.25
C TYR A 146 20.68 1.69 8.89
N SER A 147 20.50 0.62 8.11
CA SER A 147 19.16 0.05 7.87
C SER A 147 18.74 -0.84 9.02
N GLN A 148 17.47 -0.81 9.35
CA GLN A 148 16.82 -1.76 10.25
C GLN A 148 16.07 -2.86 9.50
N SER A 149 16.06 -2.80 8.17
CA SER A 149 15.22 -3.63 7.31
C SER A 149 16.02 -4.36 6.24
N SER A 150 15.59 -5.56 5.88
CA SER A 150 16.12 -6.30 4.72
C SER A 150 15.82 -5.57 3.41
N LEU A 151 16.79 -5.58 2.50
CA LEU A 151 16.65 -5.01 1.15
C LEU A 151 17.29 -5.94 0.12
N TYR A 152 16.54 -6.27 -0.92
CA TYR A 152 17.00 -7.10 -2.03
C TYR A 152 16.76 -6.39 -3.35
N LYS A 153 17.79 -6.32 -4.19
CA LYS A 153 17.73 -5.78 -5.54
C LYS A 153 18.29 -6.78 -6.53
N ASP A 154 17.51 -7.16 -7.53
CA ASP A 154 17.89 -8.11 -8.57
C ASP A 154 18.47 -9.42 -8.02
N GLY A 155 17.92 -9.92 -6.91
CA GLY A 155 18.36 -11.13 -6.20
C GLY A 155 19.57 -10.95 -5.29
N GLN A 156 20.14 -9.74 -5.21
CA GLN A 156 21.25 -9.41 -4.32
C GLN A 156 20.75 -8.78 -3.02
N MET A 157 21.15 -9.31 -1.89
CA MET A 157 20.92 -8.74 -0.57
C MET A 157 21.83 -7.51 -0.36
N LEU A 158 21.23 -6.35 -0.09
CA LEU A 158 21.92 -5.07 0.16
C LEU A 158 21.89 -4.71 1.65
N SER A 159 20.84 -5.12 2.37
CA SER A 159 20.75 -4.97 3.82
C SER A 159 19.99 -6.13 4.44
N VAL A 160 20.09 -6.25 5.76
CA VAL A 160 19.47 -7.30 6.57
C VAL A 160 18.56 -6.69 7.63
N ASN A 161 17.55 -7.45 8.05
CA ASN A 161 16.71 -7.08 9.18
C ASN A 161 17.52 -7.00 10.47
N GLN A 162 17.11 -6.08 11.36
CA GLN A 162 17.62 -6.02 12.73
C GLN A 162 17.42 -7.37 13.41
N THR A 163 18.50 -7.97 13.89
CA THR A 163 18.50 -9.35 14.42
C THR A 163 17.97 -9.45 15.84
N TYR A 164 18.09 -8.39 16.62
CA TYR A 164 17.64 -8.36 18.01
C TYR A 164 17.37 -6.95 18.49
N TRP A 165 16.60 -6.88 19.57
CA TRP A 165 16.44 -5.67 20.38
C TRP A 165 16.91 -5.95 21.79
N THR A 166 17.43 -4.93 22.46
CA THR A 166 17.87 -5.01 23.85
C THR A 166 17.83 -3.63 24.50
N THR A 167 17.56 -3.60 25.80
CA THR A 167 17.61 -2.37 26.59
C THR A 167 18.80 -2.33 27.56
N ASP A 168 19.42 -3.48 27.82
CA ASP A 168 20.43 -3.66 28.89
C ASP A 168 21.66 -4.49 28.49
N TRP A 169 21.73 -4.98 27.24
CA TRP A 169 22.78 -5.85 26.71
C TRP A 169 22.93 -7.20 27.43
N ALA A 170 21.98 -7.56 28.26
CA ALA A 170 21.92 -8.82 28.98
C ALA A 170 20.73 -9.68 28.54
N ASN A 171 19.66 -9.02 28.16
CA ASN A 171 18.40 -9.63 27.76
C ASN A 171 17.98 -9.13 26.39
N PHE A 172 17.39 -10.01 25.57
CA PHE A 172 17.14 -9.76 24.17
C PHE A 172 15.74 -10.19 23.75
N TRP A 173 15.21 -9.51 22.74
CA TRP A 173 14.13 -9.98 21.90
C TRP A 173 14.68 -10.26 20.50
N TYR A 174 14.18 -11.31 19.87
CA TYR A 174 14.58 -11.75 18.53
C TYR A 174 13.37 -11.79 17.60
N PRO A 175 12.80 -10.64 17.19
CA PRO A 175 11.62 -10.58 16.34
C PRO A 175 11.93 -11.04 14.92
N THR A 176 10.93 -11.64 14.27
CA THR A 176 10.88 -11.68 12.82
C THR A 176 10.27 -10.38 12.34
N LEU A 177 10.80 -9.80 11.27
CA LEU A 177 10.37 -8.48 10.75
C LEU A 177 9.70 -8.62 9.41
N GLY A 178 8.72 -7.75 9.14
CA GLY A 178 7.98 -7.72 7.89
C GLY A 178 8.89 -7.53 6.68
N PHE A 179 8.59 -8.29 5.61
CA PHE A 179 9.30 -8.25 4.35
C PHE A 179 8.33 -8.37 3.18
N PHE A 180 8.25 -7.33 2.34
CA PHE A 180 7.48 -7.35 1.11
C PHE A 180 8.41 -7.56 -0.08
N PHE A 181 8.11 -8.57 -0.92
CA PHE A 181 9.00 -8.90 -2.02
C PHE A 181 8.29 -9.50 -3.23
N GLN A 182 8.94 -9.37 -4.38
CA GLN A 182 8.63 -10.13 -5.59
C GLN A 182 9.61 -11.30 -5.68
N ASP A 183 9.07 -12.51 -5.83
CA ASP A 183 9.87 -13.69 -6.10
C ASP A 183 10.34 -13.74 -7.56
N LYS A 184 11.18 -14.72 -7.92
CA LYS A 184 11.70 -14.88 -9.28
C LYS A 184 10.66 -15.35 -10.29
N ASP A 185 9.55 -15.92 -9.81
CA ASP A 185 8.42 -16.33 -10.65
C ASP A 185 7.45 -15.17 -10.88
N GLY A 186 7.67 -14.03 -10.23
CA GLY A 186 6.89 -12.81 -10.39
C GLY A 186 5.75 -12.64 -9.39
N ASN A 187 5.59 -13.56 -8.42
CA ASN A 187 4.57 -13.43 -7.38
C ASN A 187 5.03 -12.44 -6.30
N PHE A 188 4.07 -11.81 -5.64
CA PHE A 188 4.30 -10.88 -4.54
C PHE A 188 3.88 -11.49 -3.23
N HIS A 189 4.65 -11.19 -2.18
CA HIS A 189 4.48 -11.72 -0.83
C HIS A 189 4.71 -10.62 0.21
N ALA A 190 3.96 -10.66 1.30
CA ALA A 190 4.21 -9.92 2.53
C ALA A 190 4.31 -10.93 3.67
N GLN A 191 5.51 -11.27 4.05
CA GLN A 191 5.82 -12.31 5.05
C GLN A 191 6.83 -11.77 6.06
N TRP A 192 7.40 -12.62 6.88
CA TRP A 192 8.35 -12.23 7.92
C TRP A 192 9.70 -12.90 7.68
N SER A 193 10.79 -12.15 7.89
CA SER A 193 12.13 -12.68 7.77
C SER A 193 12.95 -12.46 9.05
N TYR A 194 13.98 -13.27 9.21
CA TYR A 194 14.94 -13.18 10.29
C TYR A 194 16.34 -13.50 9.79
N TYR A 195 17.26 -12.53 9.92
CA TYR A 195 18.66 -12.74 9.60
C TYR A 195 19.38 -13.36 10.80
N ASN A 196 19.80 -14.60 10.69
CA ASN A 196 20.38 -15.36 11.80
C ASN A 196 21.90 -15.25 11.89
N TRP A 197 22.45 -15.68 13.01
CA TRP A 197 23.90 -15.66 13.29
C TRP A 197 24.76 -16.51 12.35
N THR A 198 24.16 -17.37 11.54
CA THR A 198 24.85 -18.14 10.51
C THR A 198 24.92 -17.43 9.16
N GLY A 199 24.45 -16.20 9.09
CA GLY A 199 24.43 -15.39 7.87
C GLY A 199 23.31 -15.75 6.90
N LYS A 200 22.24 -16.39 7.36
CA LYS A 200 21.07 -16.74 6.55
C LYS A 200 19.90 -15.83 6.89
N ASP A 201 19.29 -15.28 5.87
CA ASP A 201 18.00 -14.58 5.97
C ASP A 201 16.88 -15.58 5.73
N CYS A 202 16.19 -15.97 6.79
CA CYS A 202 15.19 -17.04 6.80
C CYS A 202 13.79 -16.45 6.70
N LEU A 203 12.94 -17.02 5.84
CA LEU A 203 11.55 -16.62 5.65
C LEU A 203 10.61 -17.47 6.51
N TYR A 204 9.54 -16.84 7.01
CA TYR A 204 8.52 -17.47 7.85
C TYR A 204 7.11 -17.12 7.37
N ASP A 205 6.19 -18.09 7.46
CA ASP A 205 4.79 -17.92 7.10
C ASP A 205 3.96 -17.25 8.22
N GLU A 206 4.51 -17.19 9.43
CA GLU A 206 3.90 -16.54 10.59
C GLU A 206 4.92 -15.68 11.34
N PRO A 207 4.50 -14.57 11.96
CA PRO A 207 5.38 -13.75 12.78
C PRO A 207 5.76 -14.47 14.08
N ARG A 208 6.98 -14.25 14.54
CA ARG A 208 7.28 -14.50 15.95
C ARG A 208 6.56 -13.44 16.78
N LYS A 209 5.69 -13.89 17.70
CA LYS A 209 4.93 -13.01 18.59
C LYS A 209 5.79 -12.63 19.80
N CYS A 210 6.68 -11.65 19.62
CA CYS A 210 7.43 -11.11 20.74
C CYS A 210 6.51 -10.35 21.70
N ASP A 211 6.78 -10.50 22.99
CA ASP A 211 6.09 -9.79 24.08
C ASP A 211 7.09 -8.76 24.64
N PRO A 212 6.76 -7.44 24.66
CA PRO A 212 7.68 -6.43 25.17
C PRO A 212 8.04 -6.60 26.66
N ASP A 213 7.22 -7.30 27.42
CA ASP A 213 7.45 -7.56 28.84
C ASP A 213 8.23 -8.86 29.12
N VAL A 214 8.50 -9.66 28.08
CA VAL A 214 9.13 -10.98 28.22
C VAL A 214 10.28 -11.13 27.23
N TYR A 215 11.50 -11.22 27.74
CA TYR A 215 12.68 -11.47 26.91
C TYR A 215 12.68 -12.88 26.31
N ASP A 216 13.18 -12.99 25.10
CA ASP A 216 13.34 -14.26 24.41
C ASP A 216 14.54 -15.04 24.97
N THR A 217 14.39 -16.34 25.15
CA THR A 217 15.48 -17.23 25.59
C THR A 217 16.35 -17.72 24.44
N GLU A 218 15.82 -17.68 23.21
CA GLU A 218 16.51 -18.16 22.01
C GLU A 218 16.00 -17.41 20.76
N ALA A 219 16.85 -17.33 19.74
CA ALA A 219 16.47 -16.80 18.44
C ALA A 219 15.52 -17.75 17.69
N PRO A 220 14.78 -17.27 16.65
CA PRO A 220 13.95 -18.11 15.80
C PRO A 220 14.74 -19.27 15.20
N ALA A 221 14.15 -20.48 15.19
CA ALA A 221 14.74 -21.63 14.51
C ALA A 221 14.90 -21.35 13.02
N ALA A 222 15.94 -21.87 12.39
CA ALA A 222 16.16 -21.67 10.98
C ALA A 222 15.00 -22.24 10.15
N SER A 223 14.48 -21.45 9.22
CA SER A 223 13.49 -21.89 8.23
C SER A 223 14.16 -22.65 7.09
N SER A 224 13.37 -23.49 6.40
CA SER A 224 13.80 -24.17 5.17
C SER A 224 13.95 -23.21 3.97
N VAL A 225 13.28 -22.05 4.00
CA VAL A 225 13.37 -21.04 2.94
C VAL A 225 14.39 -19.99 3.35
N VAL A 226 15.44 -19.86 2.54
CA VAL A 226 16.54 -18.91 2.75
C VAL A 226 16.54 -17.91 1.61
N LEU A 227 16.32 -16.63 1.94
CA LEU A 227 16.16 -15.56 0.96
C LEU A 227 17.47 -15.19 0.26
N ASN A 228 18.58 -15.19 0.98
CA ASN A 228 19.88 -14.73 0.49
C ASN A 228 20.74 -15.84 -0.17
N ASP A 229 20.16 -16.96 -0.52
CA ASP A 229 20.82 -17.98 -1.37
C ASP A 229 20.78 -17.61 -2.88
N GLY A 230 20.09 -16.53 -3.22
CA GLY A 230 19.98 -16.02 -4.56
C GLY A 230 19.00 -16.77 -5.46
N THR A 231 18.21 -17.70 -4.94
CA THR A 231 17.29 -18.53 -5.74
C THR A 231 15.85 -18.02 -5.73
N TYR A 232 15.44 -17.32 -4.69
CA TYR A 232 14.03 -17.05 -4.42
C TYR A 232 13.62 -15.58 -4.68
N VAL A 233 14.26 -14.61 -4.04
CA VAL A 233 13.87 -13.18 -4.14
C VAL A 233 14.42 -12.55 -5.40
N LYS A 234 13.61 -11.70 -6.04
CA LYS A 234 14.02 -10.79 -7.12
C LYS A 234 14.26 -9.39 -6.57
N ASN A 235 13.22 -8.72 -6.08
CA ASN A 235 13.30 -7.43 -5.40
C ASN A 235 12.46 -7.49 -4.13
N GLY A 236 12.92 -6.86 -3.06
CA GLY A 236 12.16 -6.84 -1.80
C GLY A 236 12.68 -5.79 -0.84
N ILE A 237 11.81 -5.40 0.07
CA ILE A 237 12.08 -4.38 1.08
C ILE A 237 11.45 -4.79 2.40
N GLY A 238 12.15 -4.60 3.50
CA GLY A 238 11.60 -4.73 4.83
C GLY A 238 10.89 -3.46 5.27
N GLY A 239 9.96 -3.60 6.20
CA GLY A 239 9.12 -2.51 6.69
C GLY A 239 8.84 -2.59 8.17
N VAL A 240 7.65 -2.14 8.56
CA VAL A 240 7.26 -1.95 9.96
C VAL A 240 5.91 -2.60 10.28
N GLY A 241 5.73 -3.80 9.88
CA GLY A 241 4.53 -4.59 10.11
C GLY A 241 3.85 -5.04 8.81
N VAL A 242 3.65 -6.34 8.73
CA VAL A 242 2.77 -6.92 7.72
C VAL A 242 1.34 -6.54 8.09
N LEU A 243 0.63 -5.92 7.16
CA LEU A 243 -0.74 -5.43 7.33
C LEU A 243 -1.77 -6.43 6.84
N VAL A 244 -1.51 -7.03 5.66
CA VAL A 244 -2.35 -8.07 5.05
C VAL A 244 -1.44 -9.18 4.55
N HIS A 245 -1.79 -10.41 4.88
CA HIS A 245 -1.11 -11.63 4.42
C HIS A 245 -2.13 -12.66 3.96
N ASP A 246 -1.97 -13.23 2.76
CA ASP A 246 -2.91 -14.15 2.12
C ASP A 246 -4.38 -13.68 2.16
N GLY A 247 -4.61 -12.37 2.03
CA GLY A 247 -5.92 -11.74 2.07
C GLY A 247 -6.51 -11.57 3.48
N ILE A 248 -5.78 -11.88 4.52
CA ILE A 248 -6.17 -11.72 5.93
C ILE A 248 -5.46 -10.50 6.51
N GLN A 249 -6.20 -9.60 7.15
CA GLN A 249 -5.62 -8.51 7.93
C GLN A 249 -4.96 -9.07 9.19
N VAL A 250 -3.66 -8.84 9.35
CA VAL A 250 -2.85 -9.39 10.44
C VAL A 250 -2.22 -8.32 11.32
N ASN A 251 -1.83 -7.20 10.75
CA ASN A 251 -1.25 -6.00 11.39
C ASN A 251 -0.27 -6.30 12.52
N THR A 252 0.94 -6.78 12.16
CA THR A 252 1.87 -7.43 13.08
C THR A 252 2.93 -6.52 13.71
N TRP A 253 2.86 -5.20 13.51
CA TRP A 253 3.88 -4.25 13.96
C TRP A 253 4.26 -4.36 15.45
N GLN A 254 3.28 -4.69 16.31
CA GLN A 254 3.52 -4.86 17.76
C GLN A 254 4.45 -6.05 18.06
N TYR A 255 4.32 -7.14 17.30
CA TYR A 255 5.14 -8.33 17.46
C TYR A 255 6.58 -8.15 16.94
N GLU A 256 6.74 -7.18 16.02
CA GLU A 256 8.03 -6.89 15.39
C GLU A 256 8.92 -5.99 16.27
N MET A 257 8.41 -5.59 17.44
CA MET A 257 9.12 -4.75 18.43
C MET A 257 9.60 -3.41 17.87
N MET A 258 8.93 -2.90 16.82
CA MET A 258 9.24 -1.63 16.19
C MET A 258 8.40 -0.52 16.83
N ASP A 259 9.04 0.50 17.41
CA ASP A 259 8.35 1.67 17.94
C ASP A 259 7.99 2.64 16.82
N VAL A 260 6.86 2.35 16.16
CA VAL A 260 6.36 3.13 15.01
C VAL A 260 5.04 3.84 15.32
N SER A 261 4.63 3.86 16.60
CA SER A 261 3.35 4.46 17.04
C SER A 261 2.18 4.00 16.14
N GLY A 262 2.07 2.67 15.93
CA GLY A 262 1.14 2.10 14.95
C GLY A 262 -0.33 2.34 15.28
N ASP A 263 -0.66 2.53 16.55
CA ASP A 263 -1.99 2.88 17.10
C ASP A 263 -2.34 4.37 17.03
N SER A 264 -1.40 5.22 16.63
CA SER A 264 -1.58 6.67 16.56
C SER A 264 -1.72 7.14 15.11
N ASN A 265 -2.47 8.22 14.91
CA ASN A 265 -2.57 8.87 13.61
C ASN A 265 -1.25 9.52 13.21
N GLN A 266 -0.64 9.04 12.14
CA GLN A 266 0.64 9.49 11.62
C GLN A 266 0.61 9.53 10.09
N PRO A 267 1.49 10.28 9.43
CA PRO A 267 1.78 10.04 8.02
C PRO A 267 2.26 8.60 7.83
N ARG A 268 1.75 7.92 6.80
CA ARG A 268 2.07 6.51 6.54
C ARG A 268 2.44 6.29 5.09
N THR A 269 3.30 5.31 4.87
CA THR A 269 3.63 4.76 3.56
C THR A 269 3.46 3.26 3.63
N ALA A 270 2.92 2.65 2.58
CA ALA A 270 2.77 1.21 2.49
C ALA A 270 2.88 0.71 1.05
N VAL A 271 3.19 -0.58 0.92
CA VAL A 271 3.18 -1.33 -0.32
C VAL A 271 2.18 -2.46 -0.23
N GLY A 272 1.58 -2.84 -1.36
CA GLY A 272 0.66 -3.96 -1.40
C GLY A 272 0.54 -4.58 -2.79
N PHE A 273 -0.11 -5.73 -2.82
CA PHE A 273 -0.44 -6.46 -4.03
C PHE A 273 -1.84 -7.05 -3.97
N ALA A 274 -2.63 -6.74 -4.99
CA ALA A 274 -3.98 -7.28 -5.17
C ALA A 274 -3.93 -8.44 -6.17
N LYS A 275 -3.85 -9.68 -5.67
CA LYS A 275 -3.65 -10.90 -6.48
C LYS A 275 -4.75 -11.11 -7.52
N LYS A 276 -6.02 -10.91 -7.13
CA LYS A 276 -7.18 -11.15 -8.01
C LYS A 276 -7.17 -10.28 -9.25
N THR A 277 -6.72 -9.02 -9.12
CA THR A 277 -6.67 -8.03 -10.21
C THR A 277 -5.27 -7.87 -10.79
N ASN A 278 -4.27 -8.55 -10.23
CA ASN A 278 -2.85 -8.46 -10.59
C ASN A 278 -2.33 -7.02 -10.55
N ARG A 279 -2.52 -6.33 -9.40
CA ARG A 279 -2.14 -4.92 -9.23
C ARG A 279 -1.11 -4.74 -8.12
N ILE A 280 -0.02 -4.03 -8.44
CA ILE A 280 0.89 -3.45 -7.44
C ILE A 280 0.24 -2.19 -6.92
N VAL A 281 0.25 -1.99 -5.60
CA VAL A 281 -0.33 -0.83 -4.93
C VAL A 281 0.74 -0.15 -4.08
N PHE A 282 0.97 1.13 -4.29
CA PHE A 282 1.71 1.99 -3.38
C PHE A 282 0.73 2.95 -2.72
N PHE A 283 0.85 3.10 -1.41
CA PHE A 283 -0.01 3.93 -0.58
C PHE A 283 0.81 4.98 0.16
N VAL A 284 0.26 6.20 0.28
CA VAL A 284 0.78 7.25 1.17
C VAL A 284 -0.36 8.07 1.74
N CYS A 285 -0.24 8.54 2.99
CA CYS A 285 -1.12 9.58 3.53
C CYS A 285 -0.34 10.67 4.26
N GLU A 286 -0.87 11.90 4.21
CA GLU A 286 -0.44 13.01 5.05
C GLU A 286 -0.78 12.76 6.53
N GLY A 287 -0.15 13.53 7.41
CA GLY A 287 -0.49 13.61 8.82
C GLY A 287 0.28 14.72 9.49
N ARG A 288 0.21 14.76 10.85
CA ARG A 288 0.88 15.78 11.66
C ARG A 288 0.53 17.20 11.24
N GLU A 289 -0.70 17.39 10.74
CA GLU A 289 -1.22 18.70 10.29
C GLU A 289 -0.36 19.40 9.21
N ALA A 290 0.36 18.66 8.36
CA ALA A 290 1.01 19.22 7.18
C ALA A 290 -0.01 19.95 6.29
N THR A 291 -1.22 19.44 6.21
CA THR A 291 -2.44 20.16 5.84
C THR A 291 -3.31 20.31 7.10
N ALA A 292 -3.79 21.51 7.39
CA ALA A 292 -4.56 21.81 8.59
C ALA A 292 -5.75 20.85 8.76
N GLY A 293 -5.87 20.22 9.95
CA GLY A 293 -6.90 19.25 10.28
C GLY A 293 -6.66 17.83 9.75
N VAL A 294 -5.55 17.56 9.08
CA VAL A 294 -5.16 16.22 8.60
C VAL A 294 -4.15 15.61 9.57
N HIS A 295 -4.60 14.65 10.36
CA HIS A 295 -3.79 14.04 11.42
C HIS A 295 -3.01 12.81 10.96
N GLY A 296 -3.46 12.14 9.90
CA GLY A 296 -2.90 10.89 9.37
C GLY A 296 -3.78 9.68 9.69
N MET A 297 -3.18 8.49 9.66
CA MET A 297 -3.87 7.21 9.87
C MET A 297 -3.08 6.32 10.84
N THR A 298 -3.80 5.47 11.59
CA THR A 298 -3.21 4.33 12.29
C THR A 298 -2.80 3.25 11.30
N LEU A 299 -1.99 2.28 11.72
CA LEU A 299 -1.67 1.12 10.86
C LEU A 299 -2.89 0.22 10.63
N ASP A 300 -3.82 0.15 11.60
CA ASP A 300 -5.10 -0.54 11.41
C ASP A 300 -5.95 0.11 10.32
N GLU A 301 -6.01 1.44 10.30
CA GLU A 301 -6.72 2.17 9.25
C GLU A 301 -6.07 1.93 7.88
N VAL A 302 -4.74 1.98 7.76
CA VAL A 302 -4.03 1.67 6.51
C VAL A 302 -4.30 0.24 6.05
N SER A 303 -4.28 -0.74 6.99
CA SER A 303 -4.65 -2.13 6.72
C SER A 303 -6.07 -2.24 6.17
N ASN A 304 -7.03 -1.55 6.80
CA ASN A 304 -8.43 -1.50 6.36
C ASN A 304 -8.55 -0.95 4.93
N GLN A 305 -7.85 0.15 4.61
CA GLN A 305 -7.86 0.75 3.28
C GLN A 305 -7.31 -0.19 2.22
N LEU A 306 -6.19 -0.87 2.49
CA LEU A 306 -5.55 -1.78 1.54
C LEU A 306 -6.35 -3.07 1.34
N ALA A 307 -6.92 -3.63 2.41
CA ALA A 307 -7.80 -4.79 2.31
C ALA A 307 -9.09 -4.47 1.52
N ALA A 308 -9.69 -3.30 1.76
CA ALA A 308 -10.93 -2.87 1.08
C ALA A 308 -10.76 -2.75 -0.45
N ILE A 309 -9.57 -2.39 -0.94
CA ILE A 309 -9.26 -2.35 -2.38
C ILE A 309 -8.78 -3.69 -2.95
N GLY A 310 -8.78 -4.75 -2.13
CA GLY A 310 -8.50 -6.12 -2.55
C GLY A 310 -7.04 -6.53 -2.48
N CYS A 311 -6.16 -5.82 -1.74
CA CYS A 311 -4.81 -6.30 -1.47
C CYS A 311 -4.86 -7.62 -0.71
N THR A 312 -4.11 -8.62 -1.20
CA THR A 312 -3.89 -9.90 -0.53
C THR A 312 -2.57 -9.93 0.23
N GLU A 313 -1.64 -9.08 -0.17
CA GLU A 313 -0.35 -8.85 0.47
C GLU A 313 -0.19 -7.35 0.69
N ALA A 314 0.16 -6.94 1.91
CA ALA A 314 0.47 -5.54 2.19
C ALA A 314 1.35 -5.39 3.43
N MET A 315 2.22 -4.38 3.40
CA MET A 315 3.16 -4.07 4.47
C MET A 315 3.33 -2.56 4.61
N ALA A 316 3.42 -2.06 5.84
CA ALA A 316 3.80 -0.69 6.11
C ALA A 316 5.31 -0.49 5.95
N LEU A 317 5.70 0.65 5.41
CA LEU A 317 7.08 1.14 5.32
C LEU A 317 7.34 2.23 6.38
N ASP A 318 8.53 2.85 6.35
CA ASP A 318 8.80 4.01 7.22
C ASP A 318 7.78 5.12 6.99
N GLY A 319 7.26 5.63 8.07
CA GLY A 319 6.19 6.63 8.10
C GLY A 319 6.69 8.02 8.53
N GLY A 320 5.76 8.79 9.09
CA GLY A 320 6.08 10.09 9.67
C GLY A 320 6.75 11.04 8.67
N GLY A 321 7.89 11.59 9.05
CA GLY A 321 8.64 12.53 8.20
C GLY A 321 9.18 11.95 6.91
N SER A 322 9.31 10.62 6.81
CA SER A 322 9.78 9.94 5.59
C SER A 322 8.68 9.77 4.54
N SER A 323 7.40 9.80 4.94
CA SER A 323 6.27 9.57 4.03
C SER A 323 6.29 10.53 2.85
N CYS A 324 6.40 9.96 1.66
CA CYS A 324 6.38 10.70 0.39
C CYS A 324 6.03 9.75 -0.76
N MET A 325 5.26 10.25 -1.73
CA MET A 325 5.04 9.59 -3.01
C MET A 325 5.15 10.62 -4.14
N LEU A 326 5.96 10.30 -5.13
CA LEU A 326 6.04 11.04 -6.39
C LEU A 326 5.36 10.25 -7.50
N ILE A 327 4.55 10.91 -8.29
CA ILE A 327 3.99 10.42 -9.56
C ILE A 327 4.64 11.21 -10.68
N ASN A 328 5.45 10.56 -11.51
CA ASN A 328 6.26 11.20 -12.55
C ASN A 328 7.01 12.47 -12.04
N GLY A 329 7.59 12.37 -10.85
CA GLY A 329 8.34 13.45 -10.20
C GLY A 329 7.49 14.52 -9.50
N LYS A 330 6.16 14.44 -9.54
CA LYS A 330 5.25 15.36 -8.84
C LYS A 330 4.82 14.78 -7.50
N GLU A 331 4.98 15.56 -6.41
CA GLU A 331 4.51 15.18 -5.07
C GLU A 331 2.99 15.03 -5.04
N THR A 332 2.51 13.99 -4.33
CA THR A 332 1.09 13.73 -4.09
C THR A 332 0.61 14.31 -2.76
N ILE A 333 1.46 14.27 -1.73
CA ILE A 333 1.19 14.74 -0.38
C ILE A 333 2.18 15.83 0.01
N LYS A 334 1.86 16.62 1.03
CA LYS A 334 2.82 17.51 1.68
C LYS A 334 3.64 16.71 2.67
N PRO A 335 4.96 16.64 2.53
CA PRO A 335 5.82 16.03 3.54
C PRO A 335 5.68 16.75 4.89
N CYS A 336 5.80 16.02 5.99
CA CYS A 336 5.72 16.60 7.33
C CYS A 336 7.09 16.76 8.02
N ASN A 337 8.17 16.59 7.30
CA ASN A 337 9.51 16.86 7.80
C ASN A 337 9.73 18.38 7.93
N ASP A 338 10.81 18.81 8.55
CA ASP A 338 11.13 20.22 8.82
C ASP A 338 10.88 21.13 7.60
N GLY A 339 10.03 22.14 7.79
CA GLY A 339 9.64 23.06 6.73
C GLY A 339 8.77 22.44 5.61
N ASN A 340 8.12 21.31 5.87
CA ASN A 340 7.37 20.53 4.89
C ASN A 340 8.23 20.09 3.68
N ALA A 341 9.51 19.82 3.91
CA ALA A 341 10.42 19.31 2.91
C ALA A 341 10.43 17.77 2.90
N GLN A 342 10.80 17.18 1.77
CA GLN A 342 11.08 15.75 1.69
C GLN A 342 12.24 15.38 2.62
N ARG A 343 12.11 14.29 3.37
CA ARG A 343 13.21 13.69 4.11
C ARG A 343 14.06 12.85 3.15
N ALA A 344 15.37 12.99 3.23
CA ALA A 344 16.28 12.05 2.59
C ALA A 344 16.25 10.71 3.35
N THR A 345 16.15 9.60 2.61
CA THR A 345 16.07 8.22 3.11
C THR A 345 17.17 7.36 2.49
N ILE A 346 17.43 6.19 3.08
CA ILE A 346 18.49 5.28 2.61
C ILE A 346 18.08 4.46 1.41
N ASP A 347 16.77 4.29 1.20
CA ASP A 347 16.18 3.46 0.17
C ASP A 347 14.82 3.98 -0.29
N ALA A 348 14.37 3.49 -1.42
CA ALA A 348 13.08 3.81 -2.02
C ALA A 348 12.53 2.64 -2.82
N CYS A 349 11.20 2.59 -3.00
CA CYS A 349 10.52 1.68 -3.92
C CYS A 349 10.02 2.40 -5.15
N PHE A 350 10.06 1.72 -6.29
CA PHE A 350 9.66 2.23 -7.59
C PHE A 350 8.63 1.36 -8.28
N ILE A 351 7.77 2.00 -9.06
CA ILE A 351 7.01 1.41 -10.17
C ILE A 351 7.55 1.99 -11.48
N ARG A 352 7.94 1.06 -12.39
CA ARG A 352 8.41 1.39 -13.74
C ARG A 352 7.55 0.74 -14.79
#